data_5c20799e6cb7fe092afd0eccc53a2f2a
#
_entry.id   5c20799e6cb7fe092afd0eccc53a2f2a
#
_cell.length_a   1.000
_cell.length_b   1.000
_cell.length_c   1.000
_cell.angle_alpha   90.00
_cell.angle_beta   90.00
_cell.angle_gamma   90.00
#
_symmetry.space_group_name_H-M   'P 1'
#
loop_
_entity.id
_entity.type
_entity.pdbx_description
1 polymer ?
#
loop_
_entity_poly.entity_id
_entity_poly.type
_entity_poly.pdbx_seq_one_letter_code
_entity_poly.pdbx_strand_id
1 'polypeptide(L)'
;MDEHWLGAPDLSGSTCSEEWVSVSNDVSLRVLHWTPDNKALQDARPLMMVPGWGSVFEGWRPLMTEWATRRPIIYVETREKGSARFTKRERVTDFRMEDFIQDLVRVMKHFDIEGSCDLFSSSLGSTILIEAMQRGMIDAQSSLFVAPNLDLKMPFWPRFFIRTPMPKFFLRFTIKMAVWAVQKKVKEEGQRVRYKRTLLSQNAGRIRLSARSLIGYELPDDLSAISIPCGIIAAESDKLHGLENIEKLVKKIPGAAMIAVPSNQYAHEPDVLVDIDKFYQSL
;
A
#
# COMPACT_ATOMS: atom_id res chain seq x y z
N MET A 1 21.40 -2.78 11.58
CA MET A 1 20.54 -2.50 10.40
C MET A 1 20.02 -1.10 10.63
N ASP A 2 20.29 -0.22 9.71
CA ASP A 2 19.70 1.11 9.78
C ASP A 2 18.18 0.91 9.68
N GLU A 3 17.47 1.25 10.74
CA GLU A 3 16.03 1.13 10.81
C GLU A 3 15.43 2.33 10.07
N HIS A 4 15.36 2.23 8.74
CA HIS A 4 14.88 3.29 7.84
C HIS A 4 13.41 3.70 8.05
N TRP A 5 12.75 3.08 9.03
CA TRP A 5 11.35 3.32 9.38
C TRP A 5 11.17 3.90 10.79
N LEU A 6 12.25 4.16 11.55
CA LEU A 6 12.13 4.71 12.90
C LEU A 6 11.75 6.18 12.91
N GLY A 7 10.88 6.52 13.86
CA GLY A 7 10.39 7.87 14.12
C GLY A 7 9.27 8.32 13.18
N ALA A 8 8.40 9.16 13.70
CA ALA A 8 7.36 9.80 12.91
C ALA A 8 8.00 10.75 11.90
N PRO A 9 7.65 10.64 10.59
CA PRO A 9 8.20 11.54 9.59
C PRO A 9 7.70 12.96 9.81
N ASP A 10 8.62 13.92 9.85
CA ASP A 10 8.29 15.33 9.91
C ASP A 10 7.88 15.84 8.53
N LEU A 11 6.70 16.44 8.44
CA LEU A 11 6.15 17.07 7.24
C LEU A 11 5.70 18.49 7.59
N SER A 12 6.14 19.44 6.81
CA SER A 12 5.76 20.85 6.95
C SER A 12 4.24 21.05 6.85
N GLY A 13 3.63 21.78 7.76
CA GLY A 13 2.19 22.13 7.77
C GLY A 13 1.26 21.05 8.29
N SER A 14 1.81 20.00 8.91
CA SER A 14 1.04 18.96 9.59
C SER A 14 1.82 18.35 10.75
N THR A 15 1.11 17.89 11.75
CA THR A 15 1.68 17.18 12.91
C THR A 15 1.44 15.69 12.77
N CYS A 16 2.50 14.88 12.95
CA CYS A 16 2.42 13.42 12.89
C CYS A 16 2.44 12.79 14.28
N SER A 17 1.49 11.91 14.56
CA SER A 17 1.57 10.93 15.64
C SER A 17 1.91 9.54 15.09
N GLU A 18 2.69 8.79 15.87
CA GLU A 18 3.10 7.43 15.55
C GLU A 18 2.61 6.49 16.64
N GLU A 19 1.90 5.44 16.26
CA GLU A 19 1.45 4.43 17.21
C GLU A 19 1.50 3.01 16.63
N TRP A 20 1.45 2.01 17.53
CA TRP A 20 1.33 0.60 17.17
C TRP A 20 -0.05 0.09 17.55
N VAL A 21 -0.94 0.02 16.57
CA VAL A 21 -2.31 -0.47 16.74
C VAL A 21 -2.28 -2.00 16.85
N SER A 22 -2.83 -2.54 17.93
CA SER A 22 -2.97 -3.98 18.12
C SER A 22 -4.06 -4.54 17.22
N VAL A 23 -3.68 -5.32 16.20
CA VAL A 23 -4.60 -5.90 15.22
C VAL A 23 -4.90 -7.37 15.50
N SER A 24 -4.17 -7.99 16.40
CA SER A 24 -4.46 -9.31 16.97
C SER A 24 -3.72 -9.46 18.31
N ASN A 25 -3.93 -10.58 19.02
CA ASN A 25 -3.22 -10.86 20.25
C ASN A 25 -1.69 -10.87 20.09
N ASP A 26 -1.21 -11.14 18.87
CA ASP A 26 0.21 -11.35 18.58
C ASP A 26 0.80 -10.34 17.61
N VAL A 27 -0.01 -9.44 17.03
CA VAL A 27 0.44 -8.53 15.98
C VAL A 27 -0.01 -7.11 16.26
N SER A 28 0.93 -6.16 16.17
CA SER A 28 0.64 -4.73 16.16
C SER A 28 1.25 -4.09 14.92
N LEU A 29 0.49 -3.25 14.25
CA LEU A 29 0.91 -2.51 13.07
C LEU A 29 1.31 -1.09 13.44
N ARG A 30 2.36 -0.60 12.80
CA ARG A 30 2.73 0.81 12.87
C ARG A 30 1.76 1.62 12.03
N VAL A 31 1.17 2.64 12.65
CA VAL A 31 0.29 3.60 11.99
C VAL A 31 0.84 5.00 12.23
N LEU A 32 0.90 5.79 11.16
CA LEU A 32 1.27 7.18 11.18
C LEU A 32 0.01 8.00 10.90
N HIS A 33 -0.31 8.91 11.80
CA HIS A 33 -1.49 9.77 11.66
C HIS A 33 -1.05 11.23 11.58
N TRP A 34 -1.28 11.86 10.43
CA TRP A 34 -1.05 13.29 10.22
C TRP A 34 -2.34 14.06 10.42
N THR A 35 -2.23 15.14 11.19
CA THR A 35 -3.29 16.13 11.37
C THR A 35 -2.80 17.46 10.81
N PRO A 36 -3.56 18.14 9.92
CA PRO A 36 -3.20 19.46 9.43
C PRO A 36 -3.01 20.47 10.56
N ASP A 37 -2.00 21.34 10.45
CA ASP A 37 -1.81 22.43 11.43
C ASP A 37 -2.93 23.47 11.32
N ASN A 38 -3.56 23.61 10.15
CA ASN A 38 -4.74 24.45 9.94
C ASN A 38 -5.98 23.82 10.61
N LYS A 39 -6.43 24.40 11.71
CA LYS A 39 -7.57 23.90 12.51
C LYS A 39 -8.84 23.69 11.70
N ALA A 40 -9.11 24.53 10.69
CA ALA A 40 -10.32 24.42 9.86
C ALA A 40 -10.32 23.14 8.99
N LEU A 41 -9.18 22.47 8.83
CA LEU A 41 -9.03 21.25 8.02
C LEU A 41 -8.88 19.99 8.88
N GLN A 42 -8.83 20.10 10.21
CA GLN A 42 -8.67 18.96 11.11
C GLN A 42 -9.89 18.05 11.15
N ASP A 43 -11.10 18.62 10.93
CA ASP A 43 -12.36 17.88 10.84
C ASP A 43 -12.73 17.49 9.40
N ALA A 44 -11.83 17.74 8.43
CA ALA A 44 -12.02 17.26 7.07
C ALA A 44 -12.06 15.72 7.04
N ARG A 45 -12.80 15.16 6.09
CA ARG A 45 -12.92 13.69 5.93
C ARG A 45 -11.53 13.05 5.92
N PRO A 46 -11.24 12.09 6.83
CA PRO A 46 -9.92 11.47 6.90
C PRO A 46 -9.66 10.57 5.69
N LEU A 47 -8.38 10.40 5.36
CA LEU A 47 -7.91 9.48 4.34
C LEU A 47 -7.17 8.32 4.99
N MET A 48 -7.59 7.08 4.76
CA MET A 48 -6.75 5.93 5.10
C MET A 48 -5.89 5.53 3.91
N MET A 49 -4.57 5.53 4.10
CA MET A 49 -3.59 5.17 3.07
C MET A 49 -2.97 3.81 3.34
N VAL A 50 -3.10 2.89 2.39
CA VAL A 50 -2.54 1.53 2.46
C VAL A 50 -1.53 1.31 1.33
N PRO A 51 -0.23 1.38 1.61
CA PRO A 51 0.81 1.25 0.59
C PRO A 51 0.99 -0.18 0.11
N GLY A 52 1.69 -0.33 -1.02
CA GLY A 52 2.00 -1.62 -1.62
C GLY A 52 2.93 -2.51 -0.80
N TRP A 53 3.11 -3.74 -1.26
CA TRP A 53 3.96 -4.75 -0.64
C TRP A 53 5.38 -4.26 -0.43
N GLY A 54 5.82 -4.27 0.82
CA GLY A 54 7.13 -3.77 1.21
C GLY A 54 7.34 -2.26 1.00
N SER A 55 6.38 -1.51 0.50
CA SER A 55 6.49 -0.06 0.33
C SER A 55 6.63 0.63 1.68
N VAL A 56 7.48 1.64 1.75
CA VAL A 56 7.74 2.43 2.95
C VAL A 56 7.36 3.89 2.74
N PHE A 57 7.08 4.60 3.82
CA PHE A 57 6.65 5.98 3.81
C PHE A 57 7.51 6.90 2.93
N GLU A 58 8.82 6.73 2.95
CA GLU A 58 9.75 7.56 2.17
C GLU A 58 9.47 7.56 0.65
N GLY A 59 8.82 6.53 0.14
CA GLY A 59 8.36 6.49 -1.25
C GLY A 59 7.16 7.40 -1.53
N TRP A 60 6.44 7.78 -0.49
CA TRP A 60 5.23 8.60 -0.55
C TRP A 60 5.45 10.02 0.00
N ARG A 61 6.63 10.29 0.57
CA ARG A 61 6.93 11.58 1.20
C ARG A 61 6.59 12.79 0.32
N PRO A 62 6.92 12.84 -0.99
CA PRO A 62 6.60 14.00 -1.82
C PRO A 62 5.09 14.27 -1.85
N LEU A 63 4.28 13.27 -2.17
CA LEU A 63 2.82 13.36 -2.17
C LEU A 63 2.28 13.73 -0.79
N MET A 64 2.74 13.05 0.25
CA MET A 64 2.27 13.22 1.62
C MET A 64 2.59 14.61 2.18
N THR A 65 3.71 15.22 1.80
CA THR A 65 4.09 16.57 2.25
C THR A 65 3.02 17.61 1.88
N GLU A 66 2.42 17.48 0.71
CA GLU A 66 1.34 18.37 0.27
C GLU A 66 -0.02 17.91 0.81
N TRP A 67 -0.31 16.61 0.71
CA TRP A 67 -1.64 16.10 1.01
C TRP A 67 -2.01 16.17 2.50
N ALA A 68 -1.03 15.94 3.39
CA ALA A 68 -1.24 16.02 4.84
C ALA A 68 -1.55 17.43 5.35
N THR A 69 -1.30 18.46 4.56
CA THR A 69 -1.72 19.84 4.89
C THR A 69 -3.18 20.12 4.62
N ARG A 70 -3.86 19.24 3.83
CA ARG A 70 -5.23 19.44 3.32
C ARG A 70 -6.29 18.67 4.10
N ARG A 71 -5.91 17.56 4.74
CA ARG A 71 -6.83 16.66 5.47
C ARG A 71 -6.07 15.71 6.41
N PRO A 72 -6.74 15.13 7.43
CA PRO A 72 -6.16 14.07 8.24
C PRO A 72 -5.83 12.84 7.39
N ILE A 73 -4.64 12.24 7.60
CA ILE A 73 -4.20 11.04 6.85
C ILE A 73 -3.71 9.97 7.83
N ILE A 74 -4.27 8.78 7.71
CA ILE A 74 -3.92 7.59 8.48
C ILE A 74 -3.17 6.63 7.56
N TYR A 75 -1.84 6.59 7.67
CA TYR A 75 -0.97 5.74 6.87
C TYR A 75 -0.70 4.43 7.61
N VAL A 76 -1.10 3.30 7.02
CA VAL A 76 -1.03 1.99 7.66
C VAL A 76 0.12 1.18 7.10
N GLU A 77 1.12 0.86 7.91
CA GLU A 77 2.17 -0.07 7.53
C GLU A 77 1.71 -1.51 7.77
N THR A 78 1.47 -2.25 6.69
CA THR A 78 0.97 -3.63 6.72
C THR A 78 1.95 -4.62 7.35
N ARG A 79 1.44 -5.77 7.79
CA ARG A 79 2.13 -6.75 8.67
C ARG A 79 3.44 -7.34 8.13
N GLU A 80 3.68 -7.33 6.83
CA GLU A 80 4.92 -7.82 6.23
C GLU A 80 6.09 -6.84 6.37
N LYS A 81 5.82 -5.59 6.74
CA LYS A 81 6.85 -4.55 6.86
C LYS A 81 7.71 -4.75 8.11
N GLY A 82 8.93 -4.20 8.06
CA GLY A 82 9.89 -4.29 9.16
C GLY A 82 9.39 -3.69 10.48
N SER A 83 8.52 -2.68 10.41
CA SER A 83 7.95 -1.96 11.54
C SER A 83 6.88 -2.73 12.33
N ALA A 84 6.20 -3.71 11.72
CA ALA A 84 5.20 -4.49 12.44
C ALA A 84 5.82 -5.25 13.61
N ARG A 85 5.11 -5.39 14.71
CA ARG A 85 5.54 -6.10 15.91
C ARG A 85 4.81 -7.42 16.03
N PHE A 86 5.56 -8.50 16.24
CA PHE A 86 5.05 -9.84 16.49
C PHE A 86 5.54 -10.31 17.85
N THR A 87 4.65 -10.80 18.69
CA THR A 87 5.01 -11.37 20.02
C THR A 87 5.41 -12.83 19.90
N LYS A 88 5.09 -13.50 18.78
CA LYS A 88 5.45 -14.88 18.47
C LYS A 88 6.32 -14.99 17.22
N ARG A 89 6.89 -16.19 16.99
CA ARG A 89 7.60 -16.50 15.74
C ARG A 89 6.64 -16.48 14.56
N GLU A 90 6.98 -15.69 13.55
CA GLU A 90 6.19 -15.53 12.34
C GLU A 90 6.15 -16.83 11.51
N ARG A 91 4.98 -17.12 10.92
CA ARG A 91 4.72 -18.27 10.05
C ARG A 91 4.10 -17.79 8.74
N VAL A 92 4.12 -18.63 7.71
CA VAL A 92 3.47 -18.35 6.41
C VAL A 92 1.96 -18.07 6.61
N THR A 93 1.34 -18.78 7.54
CA THR A 93 -0.09 -18.64 7.87
C THR A 93 -0.46 -17.31 8.49
N ASP A 94 0.50 -16.52 8.98
CA ASP A 94 0.26 -15.19 9.55
C ASP A 94 0.20 -14.09 8.46
N PHE A 95 0.31 -14.44 7.18
CA PHE A 95 0.33 -13.52 6.03
C PHE A 95 -0.69 -13.90 4.95
N ARG A 96 -1.83 -14.49 5.31
CA ARG A 96 -2.93 -14.76 4.39
C ARG A 96 -3.66 -13.47 4.05
N MET A 97 -4.32 -13.40 2.90
CA MET A 97 -5.13 -12.25 2.50
C MET A 97 -6.13 -11.86 3.61
N GLU A 98 -6.79 -12.84 4.21
CA GLU A 98 -7.70 -12.65 5.34
C GLU A 98 -7.06 -11.89 6.52
N ASP A 99 -5.81 -12.22 6.86
CA ASP A 99 -5.10 -11.56 7.95
C ASP A 99 -4.84 -10.07 7.66
N PHE A 100 -4.50 -9.74 6.41
CA PHE A 100 -4.33 -8.35 5.99
C PHE A 100 -5.65 -7.58 6.01
N ILE A 101 -6.74 -8.20 5.57
CA ILE A 101 -8.08 -7.59 5.60
C ILE A 101 -8.50 -7.30 7.05
N GLN A 102 -8.39 -8.28 7.94
CA GLN A 102 -8.74 -8.12 9.36
C GLN A 102 -7.90 -7.04 10.05
N ASP A 103 -6.65 -6.89 9.67
CA ASP A 103 -5.79 -5.81 10.16
C ASP A 103 -6.39 -4.43 9.83
N LEU A 104 -6.76 -4.21 8.56
CA LEU A 104 -7.31 -2.92 8.13
C LEU A 104 -8.66 -2.63 8.79
N VAL A 105 -9.52 -3.64 8.91
CA VAL A 105 -10.80 -3.50 9.64
C VAL A 105 -10.55 -3.03 11.08
N ARG A 106 -9.57 -3.61 11.77
CA ARG A 106 -9.25 -3.22 13.15
C ARG A 106 -8.60 -1.84 13.27
N VAL A 107 -7.78 -1.45 12.29
CA VAL A 107 -7.23 -0.09 12.22
C VAL A 107 -8.36 0.91 12.00
N MET A 108 -9.28 0.67 11.07
CA MET A 108 -10.44 1.56 10.84
C MET A 108 -11.27 1.72 12.09
N LYS A 109 -11.55 0.63 12.78
CA LYS A 109 -12.28 0.64 14.06
C LYS A 109 -11.52 1.40 15.16
N HIS A 110 -10.19 1.25 15.23
CA HIS A 110 -9.36 1.94 16.23
C HIS A 110 -9.43 3.46 16.06
N PHE A 111 -9.47 3.95 14.83
CA PHE A 111 -9.56 5.38 14.50
C PHE A 111 -11.01 5.89 14.34
N ASP A 112 -12.02 5.03 14.52
CA ASP A 112 -13.45 5.37 14.35
C ASP A 112 -13.76 6.01 12.97
N ILE A 113 -13.22 5.41 11.90
CA ILE A 113 -13.35 5.92 10.53
C ILE A 113 -14.13 5.00 9.59
N GLU A 114 -14.80 3.97 10.12
CA GLU A 114 -15.61 3.03 9.33
C GLU A 114 -16.74 3.77 8.61
N GLY A 115 -16.84 3.61 7.29
CA GLY A 115 -17.83 4.26 6.43
C GLY A 115 -17.69 5.79 6.32
N SER A 116 -16.76 6.42 7.02
CA SER A 116 -16.62 7.89 7.06
C SER A 116 -15.34 8.44 6.42
N CYS A 117 -14.45 7.59 5.96
CA CYS A 117 -13.18 7.98 5.35
C CYS A 117 -13.16 7.78 3.84
N ASP A 118 -12.17 8.38 3.18
CA ASP A 118 -11.74 7.98 1.84
C ASP A 118 -10.56 7.01 1.94
N LEU A 119 -10.39 6.16 0.93
CA LEU A 119 -9.31 5.20 0.85
C LEU A 119 -8.33 5.58 -0.27
N PHE A 120 -7.04 5.48 0.00
CA PHE A 120 -6.00 5.56 -1.02
C PHE A 120 -5.02 4.40 -0.84
N SER A 121 -4.74 3.70 -1.91
CA SER A 121 -3.88 2.51 -1.80
C SER A 121 -3.06 2.26 -3.04
N SER A 122 -2.04 1.42 -2.92
CA SER A 122 -1.24 1.01 -4.06
C SER A 122 -0.97 -0.49 -4.08
N SER A 123 -0.90 -1.06 -5.28
CA SER A 123 -0.48 -2.44 -5.55
C SER A 123 -1.14 -3.45 -4.60
N LEU A 124 -0.39 -4.16 -3.73
CA LEU A 124 -0.96 -5.10 -2.75
C LEU A 124 -2.00 -4.44 -1.83
N GLY A 125 -1.76 -3.20 -1.37
CA GLY A 125 -2.73 -2.47 -0.55
C GLY A 125 -4.07 -2.30 -1.26
N SER A 126 -4.05 -2.03 -2.57
CA SER A 126 -5.26 -1.96 -3.38
C SER A 126 -5.95 -3.32 -3.51
N THR A 127 -5.19 -4.39 -3.73
CA THR A 127 -5.74 -5.76 -3.78
C THR A 127 -6.44 -6.15 -2.48
N ILE A 128 -5.85 -5.81 -1.32
CA ILE A 128 -6.44 -6.06 0.00
C ILE A 128 -7.76 -5.29 0.17
N LEU A 129 -7.78 -3.99 -0.17
CA LEU A 129 -8.97 -3.16 -0.03
C LEU A 129 -10.09 -3.58 -0.98
N ILE A 130 -9.78 -3.90 -2.24
CA ILE A 130 -10.76 -4.41 -3.21
C ILE A 130 -11.42 -5.68 -2.69
N GLU A 131 -10.63 -6.65 -2.22
CA GLU A 131 -11.14 -7.89 -1.64
C GLU A 131 -11.99 -7.63 -0.39
N ALA A 132 -11.54 -6.73 0.50
CA ALA A 132 -12.26 -6.39 1.73
C ALA A 132 -13.62 -5.71 1.44
N MET A 133 -13.67 -4.80 0.47
CA MET A 133 -14.91 -4.14 0.05
C MET A 133 -15.84 -5.11 -0.66
N GLN A 134 -15.31 -5.98 -1.55
CA GLN A 134 -16.12 -7.01 -2.21
C GLN A 134 -16.79 -7.96 -1.20
N ARG A 135 -16.14 -8.22 -0.06
CA ARG A 135 -16.71 -9.02 1.03
C ARG A 135 -17.61 -8.23 1.99
N GLY A 136 -17.78 -6.93 1.78
CA GLY A 136 -18.52 -6.06 2.70
C GLY A 136 -17.89 -5.92 4.08
N MET A 137 -16.55 -6.12 4.19
CA MET A 137 -15.81 -6.03 5.45
C MET A 137 -15.26 -4.63 5.72
N ILE A 138 -15.11 -3.82 4.68
CA ILE A 138 -14.68 -2.43 4.73
C ILE A 138 -15.68 -1.60 3.92
N ASP A 139 -16.13 -0.51 4.53
CA ASP A 139 -16.95 0.52 3.91
C ASP A 139 -16.24 1.88 3.99
N ALA A 140 -16.44 2.73 2.96
CA ALA A 140 -15.81 4.03 2.84
C ALA A 140 -16.65 4.96 1.93
N GLN A 141 -16.28 6.24 1.88
CA GLN A 141 -16.96 7.20 1.00
C GLN A 141 -16.48 7.13 -0.45
N SER A 142 -15.20 6.81 -0.64
CA SER A 142 -14.60 6.59 -1.96
C SER A 142 -13.30 5.79 -1.83
N SER A 143 -12.79 5.27 -2.95
CA SER A 143 -11.48 4.60 -2.97
C SER A 143 -10.67 4.92 -4.22
N LEU A 144 -9.39 5.21 -4.02
CA LEU A 144 -8.41 5.43 -5.08
C LEU A 144 -7.35 4.32 -5.05
N PHE A 145 -7.15 3.65 -6.18
CA PHE A 145 -6.22 2.53 -6.34
C PHE A 145 -5.09 2.90 -7.30
N VAL A 146 -3.86 2.92 -6.83
CA VAL A 146 -2.67 3.12 -7.67
C VAL A 146 -2.12 1.77 -8.08
N ALA A 147 -2.11 1.50 -9.38
CA ALA A 147 -1.57 0.28 -9.97
C ALA A 147 -2.00 -1.01 -9.22
N PRO A 148 -3.31 -1.27 -9.07
CA PRO A 148 -3.82 -2.46 -8.39
C PRO A 148 -3.46 -3.74 -9.18
N ASN A 149 -3.31 -4.87 -8.45
CA ASN A 149 -3.07 -6.17 -9.06
C ASN A 149 -4.34 -7.01 -9.06
N LEU A 150 -4.71 -7.57 -10.21
CA LEU A 150 -5.76 -8.60 -10.32
C LEU A 150 -5.29 -9.93 -9.74
N ASP A 151 -4.01 -10.22 -9.88
CA ASP A 151 -3.40 -11.44 -9.37
C ASP A 151 -1.97 -11.17 -8.86
N LEU A 152 -1.49 -12.04 -8.00
CA LEU A 152 -0.13 -12.00 -7.45
C LEU A 152 0.69 -13.15 -8.05
N LYS A 153 0.70 -13.24 -9.39
CA LYS A 153 1.48 -14.23 -10.14
C LYS A 153 2.94 -13.82 -10.21
N MET A 154 3.80 -14.75 -9.92
CA MET A 154 5.25 -14.59 -10.09
C MET A 154 5.78 -15.60 -11.11
N PRO A 155 6.82 -15.26 -11.88
CA PRO A 155 7.53 -16.21 -12.74
C PRO A 155 8.00 -17.44 -11.95
N PHE A 156 8.27 -18.57 -12.66
CA PHE A 156 8.65 -19.84 -12.03
C PHE A 156 9.92 -19.74 -11.17
N TRP A 157 10.95 -19.06 -11.64
CA TRP A 157 12.26 -19.03 -10.98
C TRP A 157 12.27 -18.27 -9.63
N PRO A 158 11.57 -17.11 -9.43
CA PRO A 158 11.43 -16.52 -8.09
C PRO A 158 10.61 -17.41 -7.15
N ARG A 159 9.60 -18.14 -7.65
CA ARG A 159 8.82 -19.10 -6.83
C ARG A 159 9.69 -20.17 -6.21
N PHE A 160 10.66 -20.69 -6.94
CA PHE A 160 11.61 -21.68 -6.43
C PHE A 160 12.41 -21.11 -5.25
N PHE A 161 13.00 -19.92 -5.39
CA PHE A 161 13.78 -19.28 -4.32
C PHE A 161 12.92 -18.90 -3.10
N ILE A 162 11.68 -18.45 -3.32
CA ILE A 162 10.76 -18.14 -2.23
C ILE A 162 10.39 -19.39 -1.43
N ARG A 163 10.23 -20.54 -2.08
CA ARG A 163 9.82 -21.80 -1.43
C ARG A 163 11.00 -22.56 -0.79
N THR A 164 12.21 -22.44 -1.32
CA THR A 164 13.39 -23.16 -0.83
C THR A 164 13.87 -22.59 0.51
N PRO A 165 14.14 -23.40 1.54
CA PRO A 165 14.76 -22.93 2.77
C PRO A 165 16.12 -22.28 2.47
N MET A 166 16.31 -21.03 2.87
CA MET A 166 17.56 -20.31 2.69
C MET A 166 18.05 -19.70 4.00
N PRO A 167 19.36 -19.78 4.30
CA PRO A 167 19.95 -19.11 5.45
C PRO A 167 19.76 -17.59 5.39
N LYS A 168 19.67 -16.93 6.55
CA LYS A 168 19.43 -15.46 6.63
C LYS A 168 20.49 -14.63 5.88
N PHE A 169 21.74 -15.08 5.84
CA PHE A 169 22.81 -14.38 5.12
C PHE A 169 22.58 -14.38 3.60
N PHE A 170 22.01 -15.46 3.06
CA PHE A 170 21.70 -15.58 1.65
C PHE A 170 20.53 -14.66 1.26
N LEU A 171 19.52 -14.52 2.13
CA LEU A 171 18.42 -13.55 1.94
C LEU A 171 18.93 -12.10 1.90
N ARG A 172 19.93 -11.75 2.73
CA ARG A 172 20.57 -10.43 2.67
C ARG A 172 21.34 -10.22 1.37
N PHE A 173 22.01 -11.26 0.88
CA PHE A 173 22.70 -11.22 -0.41
C PHE A 173 21.70 -11.01 -1.56
N THR A 174 20.57 -11.72 -1.56
CA THR A 174 19.52 -11.53 -2.60
C THR A 174 18.96 -10.12 -2.61
N ILE A 175 18.76 -9.48 -1.44
CA ILE A 175 18.36 -8.08 -1.37
C ILE A 175 19.42 -7.16 -2.00
N LYS A 176 20.70 -7.35 -1.71
CA LYS A 176 21.79 -6.57 -2.32
C LYS A 176 21.83 -6.74 -3.84
N MET A 177 21.63 -7.96 -4.33
CA MET A 177 21.53 -8.23 -5.77
C MET A 177 20.29 -7.56 -6.41
N ALA A 178 19.15 -7.59 -5.71
CA ALA A 178 17.94 -6.90 -6.17
C ALA A 178 18.16 -5.37 -6.24
N VAL A 179 18.79 -4.77 -5.23
CA VAL A 179 19.16 -3.34 -5.25
C VAL A 179 20.07 -3.02 -6.44
N TRP A 180 21.09 -3.83 -6.67
CA TRP A 180 21.99 -3.66 -7.82
C TRP A 180 21.23 -3.77 -9.16
N ALA A 181 20.35 -4.75 -9.29
CA ALA A 181 19.52 -4.94 -10.49
C ALA A 181 18.58 -3.74 -10.74
N VAL A 182 17.94 -3.23 -9.68
CA VAL A 182 17.09 -2.04 -9.73
C VAL A 182 17.89 -0.82 -10.19
N GLN A 183 19.09 -0.62 -9.63
CA GLN A 183 19.94 0.51 -10.02
C GLN A 183 20.34 0.49 -11.50
N LYS A 184 20.49 -0.72 -12.09
CA LYS A 184 20.85 -0.86 -13.51
C LYS A 184 19.65 -0.83 -14.47
N LYS A 185 18.49 -1.36 -14.06
CA LYS A 185 17.36 -1.58 -14.96
C LYS A 185 16.31 -0.47 -14.90
N VAL A 186 16.16 0.20 -13.76
CA VAL A 186 15.15 1.26 -13.59
C VAL A 186 15.73 2.58 -14.12
N LYS A 187 15.08 3.12 -15.13
CA LYS A 187 15.53 4.36 -15.82
C LYS A 187 15.16 5.61 -15.04
N GLU A 188 13.97 5.65 -14.48
CA GLU A 188 13.46 6.76 -13.67
C GLU A 188 14.24 6.88 -12.35
N GLU A 189 14.86 8.02 -12.08
CA GLU A 189 15.68 8.22 -10.88
C GLU A 189 14.85 8.16 -9.59
N GLY A 190 13.71 8.82 -9.53
CA GLY A 190 12.81 8.79 -8.39
C GLY A 190 12.31 7.37 -8.07
N GLN A 191 11.93 6.61 -9.09
CA GLN A 191 11.53 5.21 -8.94
C GLN A 191 12.69 4.33 -8.43
N ARG A 192 13.90 4.56 -8.96
CA ARG A 192 15.11 3.85 -8.53
C ARG A 192 15.44 4.09 -7.06
N VAL A 193 15.34 5.33 -6.59
CA VAL A 193 15.56 5.70 -5.18
C VAL A 193 14.51 5.07 -4.28
N ARG A 194 13.23 5.11 -4.67
CA ARG A 194 12.12 4.47 -3.92
C ARG A 194 12.34 2.97 -3.78
N TYR A 195 12.60 2.27 -4.88
CA TYR A 195 12.83 0.82 -4.85
C TYR A 195 14.05 0.43 -4.03
N LYS A 196 15.16 1.20 -4.11
CA LYS A 196 16.34 0.97 -3.29
C LYS A 196 16.01 1.11 -1.80
N ARG A 197 15.32 2.17 -1.39
CA ARG A 197 14.90 2.39 0.00
C ARG A 197 13.96 1.29 0.47
N THR A 198 12.95 0.98 -0.34
CA THR A 198 12.01 -0.13 -0.09
C THR A 198 12.77 -1.43 0.19
N LEU A 199 13.68 -1.83 -0.68
CA LEU A 199 14.44 -3.09 -0.54
C LEU A 199 15.31 -3.11 0.72
N LEU A 200 15.96 -1.99 1.06
CA LEU A 200 16.88 -1.92 2.21
C LEU A 200 16.15 -1.91 3.57
N SER A 201 14.92 -1.38 3.62
CA SER A 201 14.12 -1.33 4.86
C SER A 201 13.35 -2.61 5.16
N GLN A 202 13.42 -3.62 4.28
CA GLN A 202 12.65 -4.85 4.46
C GLN A 202 13.17 -5.78 5.55
N ASN A 203 12.23 -6.41 6.25
CA ASN A 203 12.51 -7.65 6.95
C ASN A 203 12.44 -8.82 5.94
N ALA A 204 13.61 -9.31 5.51
CA ALA A 204 13.72 -10.34 4.47
C ALA A 204 12.93 -11.62 4.81
N GLY A 205 12.83 -11.95 6.11
CA GLY A 205 12.05 -13.10 6.58
C GLY A 205 10.55 -12.91 6.32
N ARG A 206 9.99 -11.76 6.73
CA ARG A 206 8.56 -11.43 6.54
C ARG A 206 8.19 -11.29 5.08
N ILE A 207 9.02 -10.59 4.30
CA ILE A 207 8.84 -10.48 2.85
C ILE A 207 8.74 -11.86 2.21
N ARG A 208 9.60 -12.81 2.63
CA ARG A 208 9.56 -14.17 2.11
C ARG A 208 8.33 -14.94 2.58
N LEU A 209 7.94 -14.82 3.85
CA LEU A 209 6.77 -15.50 4.39
C LEU A 209 5.49 -14.98 3.73
N SER A 210 5.33 -13.67 3.58
CA SER A 210 4.20 -13.04 2.91
C SER A 210 4.15 -13.40 1.42
N ALA A 211 5.30 -13.38 0.71
CA ALA A 211 5.36 -13.84 -0.67
C ALA A 211 4.92 -15.31 -0.83
N ARG A 212 5.32 -16.20 0.10
CA ARG A 212 4.88 -17.60 0.08
C ARG A 212 3.39 -17.77 0.32
N SER A 213 2.81 -16.91 1.13
CA SER A 213 1.38 -16.96 1.46
C SER A 213 0.52 -16.38 0.33
N LEU A 214 0.99 -15.29 -0.29
CA LEU A 214 0.21 -14.53 -1.27
C LEU A 214 0.43 -14.97 -2.72
N ILE A 215 1.48 -15.75 -3.00
CA ILE A 215 1.80 -16.17 -4.36
C ILE A 215 0.69 -17.07 -4.93
N GLY A 216 0.15 -16.65 -6.08
CA GLY A 216 -0.97 -17.35 -6.73
C GLY A 216 -2.33 -16.91 -6.21
N TYR A 217 -2.39 -15.87 -5.36
CA TYR A 217 -3.64 -15.24 -5.02
C TYR A 217 -4.21 -14.51 -6.26
N GLU A 218 -5.51 -14.61 -6.45
CA GLU A 218 -6.26 -13.92 -7.50
C GLU A 218 -7.49 -13.26 -6.86
N LEU A 219 -7.80 -12.02 -7.27
CA LEU A 219 -9.05 -11.36 -6.88
C LEU A 219 -10.26 -12.15 -7.40
N PRO A 220 -11.40 -12.09 -6.72
CA PRO A 220 -12.63 -12.67 -7.22
C PRO A 220 -12.97 -12.15 -8.62
N ASP A 221 -13.62 -12.99 -9.42
CA ASP A 221 -14.07 -12.59 -10.74
C ASP A 221 -15.21 -11.57 -10.68
N ASP A 222 -16.07 -11.71 -9.70
CA ASP A 222 -17.17 -10.78 -9.41
C ASP A 222 -16.73 -9.74 -8.38
N LEU A 223 -16.78 -8.47 -8.75
CA LEU A 223 -16.52 -7.31 -7.89
C LEU A 223 -17.73 -6.38 -7.81
N SER A 224 -18.93 -6.88 -8.14
CA SER A 224 -20.17 -6.09 -8.22
C SER A 224 -20.69 -5.62 -6.86
N ALA A 225 -20.23 -6.22 -5.75
CA ALA A 225 -20.62 -5.75 -4.41
C ALA A 225 -19.94 -4.43 -4.00
N ILE A 226 -18.91 -4.00 -4.74
CA ILE A 226 -18.26 -2.69 -4.50
C ILE A 226 -19.16 -1.60 -5.06
N SER A 227 -19.83 -0.87 -4.18
CA SER A 227 -20.82 0.16 -4.54
C SER A 227 -20.33 1.60 -4.36
N ILE A 228 -19.17 1.78 -3.70
CA ILE A 228 -18.60 3.12 -3.50
C ILE A 228 -17.87 3.61 -4.76
N PRO A 229 -17.79 4.95 -4.97
CA PRO A 229 -17.01 5.51 -6.07
C PRO A 229 -15.56 5.07 -6.03
N CYS A 230 -15.07 4.52 -7.14
CA CYS A 230 -13.70 4.03 -7.26
C CYS A 230 -12.95 4.71 -8.40
N GLY A 231 -11.74 5.22 -8.12
CA GLY A 231 -10.80 5.71 -9.12
C GLY A 231 -9.58 4.81 -9.23
N ILE A 232 -9.19 4.42 -10.44
CA ILE A 232 -8.02 3.57 -10.68
C ILE A 232 -6.95 4.39 -11.41
N ILE A 233 -5.89 4.73 -10.68
CA ILE A 233 -4.75 5.50 -11.20
C ILE A 233 -3.81 4.54 -11.92
N ALA A 234 -3.69 4.75 -13.24
CA ALA A 234 -2.92 3.92 -14.15
C ALA A 234 -1.83 4.72 -14.84
N ALA A 235 -0.59 4.31 -14.71
CA ALA A 235 0.51 4.90 -15.47
C ALA A 235 0.66 4.20 -16.81
N GLU A 236 0.67 4.97 -17.92
CA GLU A 236 0.86 4.44 -19.28
C GLU A 236 2.20 3.70 -19.41
N SER A 237 3.21 4.12 -18.66
CA SER A 237 4.56 3.53 -18.66
C SER A 237 4.69 2.29 -17.77
N ASP A 238 3.65 1.90 -17.03
CA ASP A 238 3.74 0.80 -16.04
C ASP A 238 3.67 -0.58 -16.71
N LYS A 239 4.87 -1.13 -16.98
CA LYS A 239 5.02 -2.48 -17.53
C LYS A 239 4.80 -3.61 -16.50
N LEU A 240 4.76 -3.30 -15.22
CA LEU A 240 4.62 -4.31 -14.16
C LEU A 240 3.17 -4.75 -13.96
N HIS A 241 2.24 -3.80 -14.01
CA HIS A 241 0.83 -4.08 -13.76
C HIS A 241 0.01 -4.29 -15.04
N GLY A 242 0.53 -3.81 -16.19
CA GLY A 242 -0.09 -3.97 -17.52
C GLY A 242 -1.41 -3.21 -17.65
N LEU A 243 -1.49 -2.29 -18.59
CA LEU A 243 -2.69 -1.47 -18.83
C LEU A 243 -3.95 -2.34 -19.07
N GLU A 244 -3.79 -3.49 -19.74
CA GLU A 244 -4.87 -4.45 -19.98
C GLU A 244 -5.49 -5.01 -18.68
N ASN A 245 -4.67 -5.29 -17.65
CA ASN A 245 -5.17 -5.76 -16.36
C ASN A 245 -5.96 -4.67 -15.62
N ILE A 246 -5.49 -3.42 -15.74
CA ILE A 246 -6.19 -2.27 -15.16
C ILE A 246 -7.53 -2.04 -15.85
N GLU A 247 -7.59 -2.09 -17.18
CA GLU A 247 -8.84 -2.00 -17.94
C GLU A 247 -9.83 -3.10 -17.57
N LYS A 248 -9.35 -4.33 -17.35
CA LYS A 248 -10.18 -5.43 -16.86
C LYS A 248 -10.75 -5.13 -15.48
N LEU A 249 -9.95 -4.55 -14.59
CA LEU A 249 -10.39 -4.21 -13.25
C LEU A 249 -11.43 -3.09 -13.24
N VAL A 250 -11.21 -2.03 -14.05
CA VAL A 250 -12.20 -0.95 -14.26
C VAL A 250 -13.55 -1.51 -14.70
N LYS A 251 -13.56 -2.50 -15.60
CA LYS A 251 -14.80 -3.13 -16.08
C LYS A 251 -15.48 -4.01 -15.03
N LYS A 252 -14.74 -4.56 -14.08
CA LYS A 252 -15.26 -5.44 -13.02
C LYS A 252 -15.88 -4.67 -11.84
N ILE A 253 -15.43 -3.45 -11.56
CA ILE A 253 -15.94 -2.63 -10.46
C ILE A 253 -16.99 -1.67 -11.03
N PRO A 254 -18.27 -1.74 -10.59
CA PRO A 254 -19.33 -0.87 -11.08
C PRO A 254 -19.00 0.61 -10.88
N GLY A 255 -19.10 1.41 -11.95
CA GLY A 255 -18.86 2.85 -11.88
C GLY A 255 -17.41 3.28 -11.63
N ALA A 256 -16.44 2.37 -11.70
CA ALA A 256 -15.04 2.75 -11.52
C ALA A 256 -14.54 3.63 -12.68
N ALA A 257 -13.83 4.70 -12.34
CA ALA A 257 -13.18 5.60 -13.28
C ALA A 257 -11.69 5.28 -13.44
N MET A 258 -11.19 5.29 -14.68
CA MET A 258 -9.76 5.20 -14.93
C MET A 258 -9.15 6.61 -14.94
N ILE A 259 -8.11 6.82 -14.15
CA ILE A 259 -7.33 8.05 -14.06
C ILE A 259 -5.96 7.77 -14.69
N ALA A 260 -5.81 8.15 -15.96
CA ALA A 260 -4.56 7.96 -16.68
C ALA A 260 -3.53 9.01 -16.22
N VAL A 261 -2.33 8.55 -15.85
CA VAL A 261 -1.22 9.41 -15.44
C VAL A 261 0.03 9.14 -16.27
N PRO A 262 0.93 10.13 -16.46
CA PRO A 262 2.07 10.00 -17.37
C PRO A 262 3.06 8.91 -16.94
N SER A 263 3.25 8.72 -15.62
CA SER A 263 4.24 7.78 -15.10
C SER A 263 3.89 7.27 -13.70
N ASN A 264 4.54 6.17 -13.31
CA ASN A 264 4.45 5.68 -11.93
C ASN A 264 5.03 6.68 -10.92
N GLN A 265 6.04 7.45 -11.30
CA GLN A 265 6.60 8.51 -10.46
C GLN A 265 5.56 9.59 -10.19
N TYR A 266 4.83 10.04 -11.20
CA TYR A 266 3.78 11.06 -11.10
C TYR A 266 2.73 10.68 -10.03
N ALA A 267 2.34 9.40 -9.95
CA ALA A 267 1.39 8.92 -8.93
C ALA A 267 1.90 9.03 -7.48
N HIS A 268 3.19 9.34 -7.27
CA HIS A 268 3.81 9.51 -5.95
C HIS A 268 4.21 10.97 -5.67
N GLU A 269 3.97 11.87 -6.61
CA GLU A 269 4.31 13.30 -6.52
C GLU A 269 3.06 14.14 -6.26
N PRO A 270 3.21 15.38 -5.75
CA PRO A 270 2.08 16.27 -5.46
C PRO A 270 1.17 16.56 -6.67
N ASP A 271 1.73 16.51 -7.87
CA ASP A 271 0.99 16.82 -9.11
C ASP A 271 -0.22 15.89 -9.33
N VAL A 272 -0.19 14.67 -8.82
CA VAL A 272 -1.33 13.73 -8.91
C VAL A 272 -2.56 14.23 -8.16
N LEU A 273 -2.39 15.13 -7.20
CA LEU A 273 -3.52 15.71 -6.45
C LEU A 273 -4.49 16.48 -7.35
N VAL A 274 -4.00 17.05 -8.45
CA VAL A 274 -4.87 17.70 -9.46
C VAL A 274 -5.85 16.71 -10.06
N ASP A 275 -5.41 15.50 -10.36
CA ASP A 275 -6.27 14.46 -10.95
C ASP A 275 -7.16 13.79 -9.89
N ILE A 276 -6.65 13.65 -8.67
CA ILE A 276 -7.44 13.21 -7.52
C ILE A 276 -8.56 14.20 -7.20
N ASP A 277 -8.26 15.51 -7.20
CA ASP A 277 -9.27 16.55 -6.95
C ASP A 277 -10.35 16.55 -8.04
N LYS A 278 -9.99 16.36 -9.31
CA LYS A 278 -10.99 16.18 -10.40
C LYS A 278 -11.88 14.97 -10.16
N PHE A 279 -11.31 13.85 -9.72
CA PHE A 279 -12.10 12.66 -9.37
C PHE A 279 -13.10 12.99 -8.25
N TYR A 280 -12.65 13.60 -7.14
CA TYR A 280 -13.55 13.98 -6.06
C TYR A 280 -14.62 15.00 -6.46
N GLN A 281 -14.34 15.90 -7.40
CA GLN A 281 -15.33 16.86 -7.94
C GLN A 281 -16.37 16.19 -8.84
N SER A 282 -16.10 15.01 -9.36
CA SER A 282 -17.00 14.23 -10.21
C SER A 282 -17.97 13.32 -9.44
N LEU A 283 -17.80 13.20 -8.11
CA LEU A 283 -18.67 12.43 -7.22
C LEU A 283 -19.90 13.23 -6.77
#